data_6180ab5bd36e6e7bfe944136c53bb281
#
_entry.id   6180ab5bd36e6e7bfe944136c53bb281
#
_cell.length_a   1.000
_cell.length_b   1.000
_cell.length_c   1.000
_cell.angle_alpha   90.00
_cell.angle_beta   90.00
_cell.angle_gamma   90.00
#
_symmetry.space_group_name_H-M   'P 1'
#
loop_
_entity.id
_entity.type
_entity.pdbx_description
1 polymer ?
#
loop_
_entity_poly.entity_id
_entity_poly.type
_entity_poly.pdbx_seq_one_letter_code
_entity_poly.pdbx_strand_id
1 'polypeptide(L)'
;MNQFLRFLPVFFALTLGACASNEPAATATTAPPGFVVGSITHETSNGSYRLGIAGKPGQRIREPSVGGGLLPFSNQTDDDLKEKGGTFELELPPGEYRIVRWSIRRGSTDTQSAQPFEISFTVESGKISYLGNLHFDPHWENVSLRDRASRDMPILLKRTPKLATLEVAYTIRKDANLERLGNGYKSRSDIPFIMPLPAR
;
A
#
# COMPACT_ATOMS: atom_id res chain seq x y z
N MET A 1 22.71 53.89 60.51
CA MET A 1 22.68 52.48 60.94
C MET A 1 21.70 51.76 60.00
N ASN A 2 22.16 51.43 58.78
CA ASN A 2 21.31 50.82 57.77
C ASN A 2 22.03 49.55 57.27
N GLN A 3 21.47 48.42 57.57
CA GLN A 3 21.92 47.14 57.03
C GLN A 3 21.14 46.88 55.73
N PHE A 4 21.82 46.87 54.60
CA PHE A 4 21.32 46.45 53.33
C PHE A 4 21.42 44.93 53.22
N LEU A 5 20.27 44.26 53.23
CA LEU A 5 20.13 42.85 52.96
C LEU A 5 20.16 42.58 51.47
N ARG A 6 21.27 41.94 50.99
CA ARG A 6 21.46 41.56 49.59
C ARG A 6 20.72 40.25 49.33
N PHE A 7 19.66 40.32 48.53
CA PHE A 7 19.00 39.13 47.95
C PHE A 7 19.79 38.67 46.72
N LEU A 8 20.27 37.43 46.80
CA LEU A 8 20.92 36.74 45.68
C LEU A 8 19.86 35.89 44.97
N PRO A 9 19.57 36.10 43.66
CA PRO A 9 18.67 35.21 42.95
C PRO A 9 19.42 33.96 42.53
N VAL A 10 18.99 32.79 43.01
CA VAL A 10 19.44 31.48 42.56
C VAL A 10 18.76 31.20 41.21
N PHE A 11 19.56 31.24 40.13
CA PHE A 11 19.12 30.82 38.79
C PHE A 11 19.12 29.29 38.76
N PHE A 12 17.93 28.70 38.76
CA PHE A 12 17.73 27.27 38.55
C PHE A 12 17.73 26.99 37.04
N ALA A 13 18.84 26.55 36.48
CA ALA A 13 18.97 26.14 35.10
C ALA A 13 18.30 24.78 34.91
N LEU A 14 17.07 24.76 34.33
CA LEU A 14 16.42 23.54 33.85
C LEU A 14 17.11 23.10 32.56
N THR A 15 17.94 22.06 32.63
CA THR A 15 18.46 21.36 31.47
C THR A 15 17.35 20.48 30.91
N LEU A 16 16.68 20.94 29.84
CA LEU A 16 15.83 20.12 28.99
C LEU A 16 16.70 19.14 28.22
N GLY A 17 16.79 17.91 28.72
CA GLY A 17 17.36 16.79 27.98
C GLY A 17 16.49 16.48 26.77
N ALA A 18 16.85 17.00 25.61
CA ALA A 18 16.27 16.57 24.34
C ALA A 18 16.72 15.13 24.08
N CYS A 19 15.81 14.16 24.25
CA CYS A 19 15.98 12.83 23.69
C CYS A 19 15.95 12.96 22.15
N ALA A 20 17.12 13.12 21.55
CA ALA A 20 17.26 12.94 20.10
C ALA A 20 17.10 11.43 19.84
N SER A 21 15.93 11.02 19.37
CA SER A 21 15.74 9.72 18.76
C SER A 21 16.62 9.68 17.51
N ASN A 22 17.74 8.97 17.59
CA ASN A 22 18.55 8.60 16.44
C ASN A 22 17.75 7.60 15.59
N GLU A 23 16.78 8.07 14.84
CA GLU A 23 16.33 7.35 13.67
C GLU A 23 17.51 7.34 12.70
N PRO A 24 18.01 6.16 12.27
CA PRO A 24 19.07 6.14 11.27
C PRO A 24 18.55 6.87 10.04
N ALA A 25 19.15 8.00 9.73
CA ALA A 25 18.85 8.76 8.53
C ALA A 25 18.93 7.77 7.36
N ALA A 26 17.77 7.46 6.76
CA ALA A 26 17.73 6.67 5.54
C ALA A 26 18.66 7.38 4.57
N THR A 27 19.76 6.74 4.21
CA THR A 27 20.73 7.25 3.24
C THR A 27 19.94 7.67 2.02
N ALA A 28 19.80 8.96 1.82
CA ALA A 28 19.06 9.52 0.69
C ALA A 28 19.72 8.97 -0.57
N THR A 29 19.06 8.04 -1.23
CA THR A 29 19.50 7.50 -2.52
C THR A 29 19.45 8.68 -3.49
N THR A 30 20.59 9.11 -3.98
CA THR A 30 20.74 10.24 -4.92
C THR A 30 20.15 9.95 -6.31
N ALA A 31 19.82 8.69 -6.59
CA ALA A 31 19.19 8.27 -7.84
C ALA A 31 17.70 8.66 -7.86
N PRO A 32 17.16 9.17 -8.99
CA PRO A 32 15.75 9.46 -9.12
C PRO A 32 14.91 8.19 -8.86
N PRO A 33 13.70 8.35 -8.30
CA PRO A 33 12.81 7.22 -8.04
C PRO A 33 12.36 6.55 -9.33
N GLY A 34 11.91 5.30 -9.21
CA GLY A 34 11.18 4.61 -10.24
C GLY A 34 9.68 4.61 -9.94
N PHE A 35 8.89 4.20 -10.92
CA PHE A 35 7.44 4.15 -10.84
C PHE A 35 6.96 2.70 -10.86
N VAL A 36 6.12 2.34 -9.92
CA VAL A 36 5.46 1.03 -9.85
C VAL A 36 4.01 1.22 -10.22
N VAL A 37 3.55 0.53 -11.25
CA VAL A 37 2.20 0.68 -11.78
C VAL A 37 1.51 -0.66 -11.97
N GLY A 38 0.18 -0.63 -12.00
CA GLY A 38 -0.65 -1.79 -12.26
C GLY A 38 -2.11 -1.46 -12.13
N SER A 39 -2.94 -2.49 -12.09
CA SER A 39 -4.36 -2.35 -11.83
C SER A 39 -4.84 -3.34 -10.77
N ILE A 40 -5.92 -2.99 -10.09
CA ILE A 40 -6.65 -3.87 -9.18
C ILE A 40 -8.08 -3.92 -9.68
N THR A 41 -8.59 -5.12 -9.96
CA THR A 41 -9.97 -5.33 -10.40
C THR A 41 -10.67 -6.37 -9.54
N HIS A 42 -12.00 -6.30 -9.48
CA HIS A 42 -12.79 -7.19 -8.64
C HIS A 42 -14.20 -7.40 -9.21
N GLU A 43 -14.78 -8.55 -8.93
CA GLU A 43 -16.13 -8.86 -9.38
C GLU A 43 -17.21 -8.51 -8.33
N THR A 44 -16.85 -8.54 -7.05
CA THR A 44 -17.78 -8.20 -5.97
C THR A 44 -17.87 -6.69 -5.73
N SER A 45 -18.91 -6.29 -5.02
CA SER A 45 -19.12 -4.90 -4.60
C SER A 45 -18.60 -4.68 -3.16
N ASN A 46 -18.33 -3.42 -2.83
CA ASN A 46 -18.07 -2.89 -1.49
C ASN A 46 -16.79 -3.39 -0.81
N GLY A 47 -15.76 -2.59 -0.85
CA GLY A 47 -14.51 -2.82 -0.15
C GLY A 47 -13.36 -1.99 -0.71
N SER A 48 -12.33 -1.81 0.11
CA SER A 48 -11.03 -1.30 -0.33
C SER A 48 -10.13 -2.48 -0.60
N TYR A 49 -9.78 -2.68 -1.85
CA TYR A 49 -8.93 -3.77 -2.34
C TYR A 49 -7.49 -3.28 -2.41
N ARG A 50 -6.55 -4.02 -1.83
CA ARG A 50 -5.17 -3.57 -1.63
C ARG A 50 -4.15 -4.62 -2.02
N LEU A 51 -3.01 -4.15 -2.50
CA LEU A 51 -1.82 -4.93 -2.77
C LEU A 51 -0.71 -4.51 -1.81
N GLY A 52 -0.18 -5.43 -1.00
CA GLY A 52 0.91 -5.15 -0.08
C GLY A 52 2.28 -5.33 -0.72
N ILE A 53 3.05 -4.25 -0.80
CA ILE A 53 4.40 -4.20 -1.36
C ILE A 53 5.39 -3.94 -0.23
N ALA A 54 6.30 -4.85 0.00
CA ALA A 54 7.38 -4.75 0.97
C ALA A 54 8.71 -4.44 0.28
N GLY A 55 9.47 -3.51 0.84
CA GLY A 55 10.87 -3.26 0.50
C GLY A 55 11.83 -3.99 1.44
N LYS A 56 12.94 -3.33 1.80
CA LYS A 56 13.92 -3.87 2.76
C LYS A 56 13.27 -4.15 4.12
N PRO A 57 13.80 -5.12 4.89
CA PRO A 57 13.34 -5.36 6.26
C PRO A 57 13.31 -4.07 7.09
N GLY A 58 12.23 -3.87 7.85
CA GLY A 58 12.01 -2.66 8.66
C GLY A 58 11.35 -1.49 7.92
N GLN A 59 11.23 -1.54 6.60
CA GLN A 59 10.48 -0.53 5.86
C GLN A 59 8.97 -0.78 5.93
N ARG A 60 8.20 0.31 5.96
CA ARG A 60 6.74 0.23 5.93
C ARG A 60 6.25 -0.39 4.63
N ILE A 61 5.33 -1.35 4.73
CA ILE A 61 4.64 -1.91 3.57
C ILE A 61 3.83 -0.80 2.89
N ARG A 62 3.97 -0.68 1.58
CA ARG A 62 3.17 0.21 0.74
C ARG A 62 1.94 -0.53 0.26
N GLU A 63 0.79 0.11 0.31
CA GLU A 63 -0.49 -0.53 -0.04
C GLU A 63 -1.29 0.34 -1.03
N PRO A 64 -0.99 0.25 -2.33
CA PRO A 64 -1.90 0.80 -3.32
C PRO A 64 -3.28 0.15 -3.19
N SER A 65 -4.33 0.95 -3.33
CA SER A 65 -5.70 0.49 -3.13
C SER A 65 -6.66 1.07 -4.14
N VAL A 66 -7.72 0.31 -4.43
CA VAL A 66 -8.87 0.76 -5.23
C VAL A 66 -10.16 0.47 -4.48
N GLY A 67 -11.20 1.24 -4.75
CA GLY A 67 -12.47 1.17 -4.02
C GLY A 67 -12.38 1.79 -2.62
N GLY A 68 -13.37 1.56 -1.77
CA GLY A 68 -13.32 1.91 -0.34
C GLY A 68 -13.82 3.29 0.03
N GLY A 69 -14.68 3.92 -0.75
CA GLY A 69 -15.44 5.10 -0.31
C GLY A 69 -16.56 4.72 0.68
N LEU A 70 -16.92 5.65 1.58
CA LEU A 70 -18.10 5.54 2.45
C LEU A 70 -19.42 5.54 1.68
N LEU A 71 -19.39 5.93 0.40
CA LEU A 71 -20.55 6.01 -0.46
C LEU A 71 -20.69 4.77 -1.33
N PRO A 72 -21.92 4.28 -1.60
CA PRO A 72 -22.17 3.11 -2.41
C PRO A 72 -21.67 3.21 -3.85
N PHE A 73 -21.29 4.40 -4.31
CA PHE A 73 -20.78 4.68 -5.65
C PHE A 73 -19.28 4.40 -5.84
N SER A 74 -18.55 4.07 -4.78
CA SER A 74 -17.10 3.86 -4.83
C SER A 74 -16.68 2.54 -5.51
N ASN A 75 -17.63 1.71 -5.93
CA ASN A 75 -17.41 0.43 -6.60
C ASN A 75 -18.01 0.40 -8.01
N GLN A 76 -18.04 1.56 -8.68
CA GLN A 76 -18.48 1.62 -10.06
C GLN A 76 -17.47 0.92 -10.97
N THR A 77 -17.99 0.43 -12.11
CA THR A 77 -17.14 -0.03 -13.20
C THR A 77 -16.28 1.14 -13.67
N ASP A 78 -14.98 0.94 -13.74
CA ASP A 78 -14.07 1.92 -14.35
C ASP A 78 -14.31 1.91 -15.86
N ASP A 79 -14.70 3.05 -16.44
CA ASP A 79 -15.09 3.15 -17.83
C ASP A 79 -13.96 2.81 -18.81
N ASP A 80 -12.72 3.11 -18.45
CA ASP A 80 -11.56 2.77 -19.27
C ASP A 80 -11.19 1.27 -19.12
N LEU A 81 -11.23 0.72 -17.88
CA LEU A 81 -10.91 -0.69 -17.62
C LEU A 81 -12.01 -1.65 -18.06
N LYS A 82 -13.27 -1.19 -18.18
CA LYS A 82 -14.49 -2.01 -18.39
C LYS A 82 -14.74 -3.04 -17.29
N GLU A 83 -14.12 -2.86 -16.14
CA GLU A 83 -14.20 -3.70 -14.94
C GLU A 83 -14.33 -2.83 -13.70
N LYS A 84 -14.84 -3.39 -12.60
CA LYS A 84 -14.80 -2.72 -11.30
C LYS A 84 -13.37 -2.69 -10.81
N GLY A 85 -12.89 -1.55 -10.31
CA GLY A 85 -11.53 -1.40 -9.83
C GLY A 85 -10.88 -0.10 -10.27
N GLY A 86 -9.59 -0.14 -10.51
CA GLY A 86 -8.83 1.04 -10.93
C GLY A 86 -7.36 0.72 -11.19
N THR A 87 -6.66 1.67 -11.78
CA THR A 87 -5.21 1.65 -11.89
C THR A 87 -4.58 2.29 -10.67
N PHE A 88 -3.33 1.90 -10.38
CA PHE A 88 -2.53 2.52 -9.34
C PHE A 88 -1.14 2.90 -9.84
N GLU A 89 -0.56 3.89 -9.18
CA GLU A 89 0.82 4.36 -9.37
C GLU A 89 1.45 4.60 -7.99
N LEU A 90 2.70 4.15 -7.85
CA LEU A 90 3.53 4.42 -6.69
C LEU A 90 4.91 4.88 -7.16
N GLU A 91 5.43 5.89 -6.52
CA GLU A 91 6.81 6.32 -6.67
C GLU A 91 7.64 5.70 -5.56
N LEU A 92 8.66 4.93 -5.92
CA LEU A 92 9.51 4.19 -4.98
C LEU A 92 11.00 4.41 -5.29
N PRO A 93 11.87 4.44 -4.26
CA PRO A 93 13.32 4.40 -4.46
C PRO A 93 13.72 3.16 -5.27
N PRO A 94 14.79 3.24 -6.09
CA PRO A 94 15.34 2.06 -6.77
C PRO A 94 15.74 0.97 -5.76
N GLY A 95 15.46 -0.28 -6.10
CA GLY A 95 15.79 -1.42 -5.24
C GLY A 95 14.90 -2.64 -5.45
N GLU A 96 15.14 -3.66 -4.63
CA GLU A 96 14.39 -4.89 -4.62
C GLU A 96 13.15 -4.77 -3.74
N TYR A 97 12.03 -5.23 -4.26
CA TYR A 97 10.72 -5.22 -3.61
C TYR A 97 10.02 -6.57 -3.79
N ARG A 98 8.97 -6.78 -2.99
CA ARG A 98 8.17 -8.01 -3.04
C ARG A 98 6.71 -7.70 -2.86
N ILE A 99 5.87 -8.34 -3.65
CA ILE A 99 4.44 -8.43 -3.36
C ILE A 99 4.28 -9.52 -2.30
N VAL A 100 3.71 -9.20 -1.14
CA VAL A 100 3.69 -10.12 0.01
C VAL A 100 2.29 -10.44 0.52
N ARG A 101 1.30 -9.67 0.14
CA ARG A 101 -0.09 -9.89 0.53
C ARG A 101 -1.07 -9.16 -0.38
N TRP A 102 -2.27 -9.59 -0.34
CA TRP A 102 -3.44 -8.80 -0.71
C TRP A 102 -4.37 -8.69 0.48
N SER A 103 -5.18 -7.64 0.51
CA SER A 103 -6.21 -7.47 1.53
C SER A 103 -7.43 -6.73 1.00
N ILE A 104 -8.57 -6.97 1.67
CA ILE A 104 -9.84 -6.31 1.37
C ILE A 104 -10.39 -5.80 2.70
N ARG A 105 -10.63 -4.48 2.78
CA ARG A 105 -11.27 -3.90 3.95
C ARG A 105 -12.72 -3.55 3.68
N ARG A 106 -13.63 -4.03 4.54
CA ARG A 106 -15.06 -3.77 4.51
C ARG A 106 -15.52 -3.33 5.90
N GLY A 107 -15.76 -2.04 6.08
CA GLY A 107 -16.05 -1.51 7.40
C GLY A 107 -14.97 -1.88 8.41
N SER A 108 -15.34 -2.64 9.44
CA SER A 108 -14.44 -3.13 10.49
C SER A 108 -13.80 -4.49 10.18
N THR A 109 -14.14 -5.12 9.06
CA THR A 109 -13.59 -6.42 8.68
C THR A 109 -12.42 -6.25 7.73
N ASP A 110 -11.30 -6.88 8.06
CA ASP A 110 -10.13 -7.00 7.20
C ASP A 110 -9.96 -8.46 6.77
N THR A 111 -9.97 -8.69 5.48
CA THR A 111 -9.80 -10.00 4.84
C THR A 111 -8.49 -9.98 4.06
N GLN A 112 -7.66 -10.99 4.22
CA GLN A 112 -6.35 -11.07 3.58
C GLN A 112 -6.01 -12.49 3.15
N SER A 113 -4.94 -12.66 2.39
CA SER A 113 -4.41 -13.97 2.00
C SER A 113 -4.26 -14.89 3.22
N ALA A 114 -4.72 -16.15 3.09
CA ALA A 114 -4.66 -17.15 4.16
C ALA A 114 -3.21 -17.54 4.48
N GLN A 115 -2.40 -17.71 3.44
CA GLN A 115 -0.98 -18.07 3.52
C GLN A 115 -0.08 -16.95 3.03
N PRO A 116 1.13 -16.83 3.56
CA PRO A 116 2.16 -15.95 3.01
C PRO A 116 2.50 -16.34 1.57
N PHE A 117 2.80 -15.36 0.75
CA PHE A 117 3.38 -15.54 -0.58
C PHE A 117 4.32 -14.39 -0.89
N GLU A 118 5.24 -14.61 -1.84
CA GLU A 118 6.19 -13.59 -2.29
C GLU A 118 6.33 -13.62 -3.80
N ILE A 119 6.25 -12.44 -4.42
CA ILE A 119 6.58 -12.23 -5.82
C ILE A 119 7.58 -11.08 -5.87
N SER A 120 8.84 -11.41 -6.12
CA SER A 120 9.93 -10.42 -6.16
C SER A 120 9.92 -9.62 -7.44
N PHE A 121 10.30 -8.34 -7.35
CA PHE A 121 10.49 -7.45 -8.48
C PHE A 121 11.50 -6.34 -8.16
N THR A 122 12.06 -5.73 -9.20
CA THR A 122 13.03 -4.64 -9.09
C THR A 122 12.40 -3.32 -9.53
N VAL A 123 12.64 -2.28 -8.77
CA VAL A 123 12.37 -0.90 -9.18
C VAL A 123 13.66 -0.27 -9.66
N GLU A 124 13.69 0.11 -10.94
CA GLU A 124 14.83 0.79 -11.55
C GLU A 124 14.61 2.30 -11.56
N SER A 125 15.71 3.04 -11.41
CA SER A 125 15.70 4.50 -11.43
C SER A 125 15.16 5.05 -12.74
N GLY A 126 14.14 5.91 -12.68
CA GLY A 126 13.58 6.57 -13.86
C GLY A 126 12.83 5.65 -14.81
N LYS A 127 12.50 4.43 -14.40
CA LYS A 127 11.71 3.48 -15.20
C LYS A 127 10.36 3.17 -14.56
N ILE A 128 9.48 2.57 -15.36
CA ILE A 128 8.20 2.02 -14.91
C ILE A 128 8.35 0.53 -14.69
N SER A 129 7.98 0.06 -13.49
CA SER A 129 7.83 -1.37 -13.18
C SER A 129 6.34 -1.73 -13.23
N TYR A 130 5.90 -2.43 -14.28
CA TYR A 130 4.51 -2.88 -14.40
C TYR A 130 4.32 -4.20 -13.64
N LEU A 131 3.51 -4.19 -12.60
CA LEU A 131 3.26 -5.35 -11.73
C LEU A 131 2.16 -6.29 -12.24
N GLY A 132 1.34 -5.85 -13.19
CA GLY A 132 0.19 -6.62 -13.64
C GLY A 132 -1.14 -6.14 -13.05
N ASN A 133 -2.16 -6.95 -13.28
CA ASN A 133 -3.51 -6.77 -12.76
C ASN A 133 -3.77 -7.74 -11.61
N LEU A 134 -3.94 -7.23 -10.40
CA LEU A 134 -4.44 -8.02 -9.28
C LEU A 134 -5.96 -8.13 -9.39
N HIS A 135 -6.46 -9.34 -9.62
CA HIS A 135 -7.88 -9.59 -9.82
C HIS A 135 -8.45 -10.44 -8.68
N PHE A 136 -9.59 -9.98 -8.14
CA PHE A 136 -10.35 -10.67 -7.09
C PHE A 136 -11.62 -11.28 -7.69
N ASP A 137 -11.72 -12.61 -7.63
CA ASP A 137 -12.94 -13.32 -8.01
C ASP A 137 -14.11 -13.03 -7.03
N PRO A 138 -15.35 -13.49 -7.33
CA PRO A 138 -16.51 -13.19 -6.49
C PRO A 138 -16.41 -13.74 -5.06
N HIS A 139 -15.68 -14.81 -4.86
CA HIS A 139 -15.57 -15.52 -3.58
C HIS A 139 -14.23 -15.28 -2.88
N TRP A 140 -13.24 -14.62 -3.57
CA TRP A 140 -11.87 -14.36 -3.11
C TRP A 140 -11.04 -15.63 -2.87
N GLU A 141 -11.54 -16.77 -3.35
CA GLU A 141 -10.80 -18.03 -3.27
C GLU A 141 -9.69 -18.10 -4.30
N ASN A 142 -9.86 -17.36 -5.40
CA ASN A 142 -8.88 -17.26 -6.47
C ASN A 142 -8.50 -15.81 -6.74
N VAL A 143 -7.70 -15.21 -5.85
CA VAL A 143 -7.05 -13.93 -6.16
C VAL A 143 -5.86 -14.20 -7.05
N SER A 144 -5.82 -13.55 -8.20
CA SER A 144 -4.81 -13.79 -9.24
C SER A 144 -4.06 -12.52 -9.63
N LEU A 145 -2.81 -12.69 -10.08
CA LEU A 145 -2.02 -11.63 -10.70
C LEU A 145 -1.84 -11.99 -12.17
N ARG A 146 -2.39 -11.17 -13.06
CA ARG A 146 -2.51 -11.42 -14.49
C ARG A 146 -1.71 -10.39 -15.29
N ASP A 147 -1.16 -10.80 -16.42
CA ASP A 147 -0.69 -9.84 -17.42
C ASP A 147 -1.90 -9.20 -18.14
N ARG A 148 -2.07 -7.91 -17.96
CA ARG A 148 -3.05 -7.08 -18.67
C ARG A 148 -2.39 -5.81 -19.22
N ALA A 149 -1.10 -5.86 -19.52
CA ALA A 149 -0.33 -4.70 -19.94
C ALA A 149 -0.94 -4.01 -21.18
N SER A 150 -1.44 -4.79 -22.13
CA SER A 150 -2.08 -4.25 -23.35
C SER A 150 -3.33 -3.40 -23.06
N ARG A 151 -4.05 -3.69 -21.97
CA ARG A 151 -5.19 -2.91 -21.48
C ARG A 151 -4.74 -1.77 -20.56
N ASP A 152 -3.93 -2.11 -19.55
CA ASP A 152 -3.63 -1.22 -18.43
C ASP A 152 -2.69 -0.08 -18.81
N MET A 153 -1.66 -0.35 -19.61
CA MET A 153 -0.64 0.66 -19.92
C MET A 153 -1.20 1.87 -20.69
N PRO A 154 -2.03 1.72 -21.74
CA PRO A 154 -2.64 2.88 -22.40
C PRO A 154 -3.48 3.74 -21.44
N ILE A 155 -4.21 3.12 -20.51
CA ILE A 155 -5.02 3.81 -19.50
C ILE A 155 -4.14 4.57 -18.53
N LEU A 156 -3.10 3.92 -17.99
CA LEU A 156 -2.13 4.52 -17.07
C LEU A 156 -1.44 5.73 -17.70
N LEU A 157 -0.93 5.61 -18.92
CA LEU A 157 -0.25 6.70 -19.63
C LEU A 157 -1.18 7.88 -19.94
N LYS A 158 -2.45 7.61 -20.24
CA LYS A 158 -3.48 8.64 -20.43
C LYS A 158 -3.76 9.40 -19.13
N ARG A 159 -3.82 8.68 -17.98
CA ARG A 159 -4.10 9.25 -16.66
C ARG A 159 -2.89 9.95 -16.05
N THR A 160 -1.68 9.47 -16.37
CA THR A 160 -0.43 9.99 -15.85
C THR A 160 0.56 10.27 -16.99
N PRO A 161 0.39 11.37 -17.76
CA PRO A 161 1.22 11.68 -18.92
C PRO A 161 2.72 11.77 -18.66
N LYS A 162 3.14 12.10 -17.43
CA LYS A 162 4.56 12.13 -17.04
C LYS A 162 5.27 10.78 -17.21
N LEU A 163 4.53 9.68 -17.24
CA LEU A 163 5.08 8.34 -17.44
C LEU A 163 5.33 8.00 -18.92
N ALA A 164 4.75 8.74 -19.84
CA ALA A 164 4.75 8.38 -21.27
C ALA A 164 6.14 8.36 -21.92
N THR A 165 7.12 9.04 -21.33
CA THR A 165 8.51 9.10 -21.82
C THR A 165 9.43 8.08 -21.16
N LEU A 166 8.94 7.30 -20.19
CA LEU A 166 9.74 6.37 -19.43
C LEU A 166 9.72 4.97 -20.03
N GLU A 167 10.84 4.26 -19.90
CA GLU A 167 10.95 2.86 -20.28
C GLU A 167 10.13 1.98 -19.31
N VAL A 168 9.44 0.97 -19.86
CA VAL A 168 8.63 0.03 -19.10
C VAL A 168 9.37 -1.29 -18.91
N ALA A 169 9.59 -1.68 -17.65
CA ALA A 169 10.03 -3.01 -17.26
C ALA A 169 8.82 -3.83 -16.81
N TYR A 170 8.67 -5.03 -17.38
CA TYR A 170 7.58 -5.95 -17.00
C TYR A 170 8.08 -6.91 -15.93
N THR A 171 7.44 -6.90 -14.76
CA THR A 171 7.82 -7.74 -13.63
C THR A 171 7.24 -9.14 -13.72
N ILE A 172 6.08 -9.28 -14.35
CA ILE A 172 5.49 -10.57 -14.68
C ILE A 172 5.78 -10.92 -16.14
N ARG A 173 5.95 -12.22 -16.39
CA ARG A 173 6.14 -12.71 -17.76
C ARG A 173 4.88 -12.40 -18.59
N LYS A 174 5.08 -12.04 -19.84
CA LYS A 174 3.99 -11.85 -20.79
C LYS A 174 3.04 -13.05 -20.76
N ASP A 175 1.76 -12.77 -20.78
CA ASP A 175 0.66 -13.74 -20.67
C ASP A 175 0.66 -14.58 -19.38
N ALA A 176 1.42 -14.18 -18.36
CA ALA A 176 1.42 -14.87 -17.09
C ALA A 176 0.06 -14.69 -16.36
N ASN A 177 -0.37 -15.77 -15.73
CA ASN A 177 -1.51 -15.80 -14.82
C ASN A 177 -1.12 -16.58 -13.58
N LEU A 178 -0.85 -15.86 -12.48
CA LEU A 178 -0.52 -16.43 -11.18
C LEU A 178 -1.80 -16.54 -10.37
N GLU A 179 -2.33 -17.73 -10.22
CA GLU A 179 -3.61 -17.99 -9.55
C GLU A 179 -3.45 -18.33 -8.07
N ARG A 180 -4.55 -18.23 -7.34
CA ARG A 180 -4.69 -18.63 -5.94
C ARG A 180 -3.62 -18.04 -5.03
N LEU A 181 -3.30 -16.75 -5.21
CA LEU A 181 -2.31 -16.07 -4.40
C LEU A 181 -2.67 -16.16 -2.90
N GLY A 182 -1.82 -16.84 -2.13
CA GLY A 182 -1.99 -17.04 -0.71
C GLY A 182 -3.06 -18.08 -0.33
N ASN A 183 -3.44 -18.99 -1.26
CA ASN A 183 -4.29 -20.17 -1.01
C ASN A 183 -5.59 -19.85 -0.23
N GLY A 184 -6.41 -18.95 -0.77
CA GLY A 184 -7.65 -18.53 -0.15
C GLY A 184 -7.47 -17.35 0.82
N TYR A 185 -8.40 -17.16 1.75
CA TYR A 185 -8.43 -15.99 2.61
C TYR A 185 -8.68 -16.33 4.09
N LYS A 186 -8.32 -15.37 4.96
CA LYS A 186 -8.72 -15.28 6.36
C LYS A 186 -9.26 -13.90 6.66
N SER A 187 -10.30 -13.83 7.51
CA SER A 187 -10.93 -12.56 7.90
C SER A 187 -10.77 -12.31 9.39
N ARG A 188 -10.58 -11.04 9.74
CA ARG A 188 -10.57 -10.54 11.11
C ARG A 188 -11.54 -9.38 11.21
N SER A 189 -12.38 -9.38 12.24
CA SER A 189 -13.24 -8.24 12.57
C SER A 189 -12.67 -7.49 13.77
N ASP A 190 -12.57 -6.18 13.65
CA ASP A 190 -12.14 -5.29 14.75
C ASP A 190 -13.31 -4.87 15.66
N ILE A 191 -14.53 -5.42 15.45
CA ILE A 191 -15.66 -5.19 16.35
C ILE A 191 -15.39 -5.96 17.65
N PRO A 192 -15.25 -5.30 18.81
CA PRO A 192 -15.14 -6.01 20.08
C PRO A 192 -16.45 -6.78 20.31
N PHE A 193 -16.33 -8.06 20.68
CA PHE A 193 -17.48 -8.87 21.10
C PHE A 193 -18.03 -8.27 22.41
N ILE A 194 -19.05 -7.42 22.33
CA ILE A 194 -19.74 -6.92 23.51
C ILE A 194 -20.63 -8.06 24.00
N MET A 195 -20.16 -8.79 25.04
CA MET A 195 -21.03 -9.72 25.75
C MET A 195 -22.25 -8.94 26.28
N PRO A 196 -23.47 -9.36 25.96
CA PRO A 196 -24.63 -8.81 26.64
C PRO A 196 -24.49 -9.06 28.15
N LEU A 197 -24.58 -7.97 28.93
CA LEU A 197 -24.60 -8.11 30.39
C LEU A 197 -25.77 -9.01 30.77
N PRO A 198 -25.59 -9.97 31.69
CA PRO A 198 -26.69 -10.79 32.18
C PRO A 198 -27.76 -9.86 32.76
N ALA A 199 -29.00 -10.03 32.32
CA ALA A 199 -30.16 -9.33 32.86
C ALA A 199 -30.22 -9.60 34.38
N ARG A 200 -30.28 -8.51 35.18
CA ARG A 200 -30.50 -8.56 36.63
C ARG A 200 -31.94 -8.86 36.95
#